data_18addbad5079fb6da55570d055c796a7
#
_entry.id   18addbad5079fb6da55570d055c796a7
#
_cell.length_a   1.000
_cell.length_b   1.000
_cell.length_c   1.000
_cell.angle_alpha   90.00
_cell.angle_beta   90.00
_cell.angle_gamma   90.00
#
_symmetry.space_group_name_H-M   'P 1'
#
loop_
_entity.id
_entity.type
_entity.pdbx_description
1 polymer ?
#
loop_
_entity_poly.entity_id
_entity_poly.type
_entity_poly.pdbx_seq_one_letter_code
_entity_poly.pdbx_strand_id
1 'polypeptide(L)'
;MVAQAHQLDSLFLPQRKLEIVPVPLPPPPPAAPGALLPSLPPAVAAKLTSGAELVRSLARQRREEVIPTTFAAVDELLGGGLARGKMTEIAGRGARWSLVIATIAAATSMGEAAGLVDLGDALDPQLAEEAGVDLRRVLWVRPKTFKEAVTAAEMLGATGFQLVVLDAGLPPIRGRRVPDAAWVRLARTCEAHGCTLLVSAPYALTGTTSEAMLYAHAPRARWLGGGKSPRVLAGVEMTVRLDKHRRIRPGQSVKLNLRVVP
;
A
#
# COMPACT_ATOMS: atom_id res chain seq x y z
N MET A 1 32.15 42.77 -15.42
CA MET A 1 32.32 41.29 -15.57
C MET A 1 31.16 40.62 -14.82
N VAL A 2 29.96 40.75 -15.38
CA VAL A 2 28.72 40.13 -14.88
C VAL A 2 27.91 39.79 -16.13
N ALA A 3 28.08 38.60 -16.66
CA ALA A 3 27.21 38.02 -17.70
C ALA A 3 27.67 36.59 -17.97
N GLN A 4 27.15 35.61 -17.24
CA GLN A 4 27.15 34.19 -17.63
C GLN A 4 26.45 33.32 -16.54
N ALA A 5 25.25 33.70 -16.13
CA ALA A 5 24.45 32.90 -15.19
C ALA A 5 23.03 32.59 -15.73
N HIS A 6 22.80 32.69 -17.03
CA HIS A 6 21.43 32.55 -17.59
C HIS A 6 21.31 31.47 -18.67
N GLN A 7 22.13 30.42 -18.66
CA GLN A 7 22.06 29.41 -19.75
C GLN A 7 22.04 27.94 -19.27
N LEU A 8 21.65 27.68 -18.01
CA LEU A 8 21.52 26.29 -17.50
C LEU A 8 20.06 25.86 -17.21
N ASP A 9 19.08 26.75 -17.36
CA ASP A 9 17.67 26.43 -17.08
C ASP A 9 16.92 25.69 -18.20
N SER A 10 17.58 25.44 -19.35
CA SER A 10 16.91 24.77 -20.48
C SER A 10 17.19 23.26 -20.60
N LEU A 11 17.85 22.64 -19.62
CA LEU A 11 18.17 21.21 -19.61
C LEU A 11 17.33 20.37 -18.64
N PHE A 12 16.38 20.97 -17.93
CA PHE A 12 15.39 20.19 -17.18
C PHE A 12 14.32 19.68 -18.13
N LEU A 13 14.44 18.40 -18.50
CA LEU A 13 13.39 17.64 -19.15
C LEU A 13 12.12 17.74 -18.28
N PRO A 14 10.92 17.93 -18.87
CA PRO A 14 9.68 18.00 -18.11
C PRO A 14 9.56 16.73 -17.23
N GLN A 15 9.38 16.92 -15.92
CA GLN A 15 9.18 15.82 -14.97
C GLN A 15 7.95 15.04 -15.42
N ARG A 16 8.14 13.76 -15.70
CA ARG A 16 7.07 12.89 -16.19
C ARG A 16 6.29 12.33 -15.02
N LYS A 17 5.01 12.54 -15.09
CA LYS A 17 4.02 12.12 -14.10
C LYS A 17 3.92 10.59 -13.98
N LEU A 18 4.03 10.05 -12.76
CA LEU A 18 3.67 8.67 -12.46
C LEU A 18 2.17 8.61 -12.19
N GLU A 19 1.39 8.15 -13.16
CA GLU A 19 -0.02 7.91 -12.95
C GLU A 19 -0.25 6.44 -12.58
N ILE A 20 -0.76 6.22 -11.37
CA ILE A 20 -1.26 4.92 -10.97
C ILE A 20 -2.65 4.79 -11.60
N VAL A 21 -2.72 4.21 -12.80
CA VAL A 21 -4.01 3.90 -13.43
C VAL A 21 -4.55 2.63 -12.80
N PRO A 22 -5.63 2.71 -11.99
CA PRO A 22 -6.29 1.51 -11.52
C PRO A 22 -6.87 0.76 -12.72
N VAL A 23 -6.61 -0.53 -12.79
CA VAL A 23 -7.30 -1.39 -13.77
C VAL A 23 -8.79 -1.36 -13.42
N PRO A 24 -9.70 -1.00 -14.34
CA PRO A 24 -11.11 -1.02 -14.05
C PRO A 24 -11.54 -2.43 -13.66
N LEU A 25 -12.27 -2.53 -12.56
CA LEU A 25 -12.87 -3.78 -12.11
C LEU A 25 -13.77 -4.31 -13.25
N PRO A 26 -13.75 -5.62 -13.53
CA PRO A 26 -14.69 -6.21 -14.48
C PRO A 26 -16.13 -5.91 -14.02
N PRO A 27 -17.05 -5.67 -14.94
CA PRO A 27 -18.45 -5.43 -14.61
C PRO A 27 -19.00 -6.63 -13.82
N PRO A 28 -19.89 -6.40 -12.83
CA PRO A 28 -20.49 -7.49 -12.10
C PRO A 28 -21.23 -8.43 -13.08
N PRO A 29 -21.22 -9.76 -12.82
CA PRO A 29 -21.91 -10.71 -13.66
C PRO A 29 -23.40 -10.34 -13.75
N PRO A 30 -24.06 -10.59 -14.89
CA PRO A 30 -25.47 -10.28 -15.06
C PRO A 30 -26.29 -11.05 -14.02
N ALA A 31 -27.28 -10.36 -13.42
CA ALA A 31 -28.19 -10.96 -12.46
C ALA A 31 -28.89 -12.18 -13.09
N ALA A 32 -28.80 -13.32 -12.43
CA ALA A 32 -29.54 -14.53 -12.85
C ALA A 32 -31.04 -14.26 -12.87
N PRO A 33 -31.77 -14.79 -13.85
CA PRO A 33 -33.24 -14.60 -13.91
C PRO A 33 -33.90 -15.18 -12.64
N GLY A 34 -34.82 -14.40 -12.07
CA GLY A 34 -35.45 -14.67 -10.79
C GLY A 34 -36.07 -16.06 -10.71
N ALA A 35 -35.55 -16.89 -9.82
CA ALA A 35 -36.22 -18.10 -9.38
C ALA A 35 -37.48 -17.69 -8.60
N LEU A 36 -38.66 -18.23 -9.01
CA LEU A 36 -39.92 -18.15 -8.28
C LEU A 36 -39.72 -18.82 -6.91
N LEU A 37 -39.48 -17.99 -5.89
CA LEU A 37 -39.56 -18.46 -4.50
C LEU A 37 -41.05 -18.62 -4.12
N PRO A 38 -41.48 -19.75 -3.52
CA PRO A 38 -42.81 -19.87 -3.00
C PRO A 38 -43.07 -18.76 -1.97
N SER A 39 -44.28 -18.23 -1.94
CA SER A 39 -44.69 -17.13 -1.05
C SER A 39 -44.47 -17.52 0.41
N LEU A 40 -43.41 -17.02 0.98
CA LEU A 40 -43.08 -17.19 2.39
C LEU A 40 -43.94 -16.28 3.26
N PRO A 41 -44.34 -16.70 4.49
CA PRO A 41 -45.05 -15.84 5.42
C PRO A 41 -44.35 -14.50 5.62
N PRO A 42 -45.09 -13.36 5.71
CA PRO A 42 -44.47 -12.01 5.80
C PRO A 42 -43.44 -11.86 6.92
N ALA A 43 -43.63 -12.54 8.05
CA ALA A 43 -42.71 -12.52 9.19
C ALA A 43 -41.39 -13.26 8.91
N VAL A 44 -41.36 -14.19 7.96
CA VAL A 44 -40.17 -14.92 7.52
C VAL A 44 -39.49 -14.14 6.40
N ALA A 45 -40.27 -13.59 5.47
CA ALA A 45 -39.75 -12.76 4.39
C ALA A 45 -39.05 -11.49 4.91
N ALA A 46 -39.55 -10.89 6.00
CA ALA A 46 -38.93 -9.74 6.64
C ALA A 46 -37.55 -10.05 7.32
N LYS A 47 -37.27 -11.31 7.59
CA LYS A 47 -35.97 -11.77 8.15
C LYS A 47 -34.98 -12.29 7.10
N LEU A 48 -35.44 -12.45 5.87
CA LEU A 48 -34.62 -12.89 4.76
C LEU A 48 -33.99 -11.68 4.08
N THR A 49 -32.76 -11.40 4.42
CA THR A 49 -31.90 -10.50 3.64
C THR A 49 -31.68 -11.11 2.27
N SER A 50 -31.98 -10.37 1.19
CA SER A 50 -31.71 -10.88 -0.16
C SER A 50 -30.25 -11.23 -0.31
N GLY A 51 -29.90 -12.26 -1.09
CA GLY A 51 -28.50 -12.63 -1.32
C GLY A 51 -27.65 -11.43 -1.80
N ALA A 52 -28.26 -10.53 -2.57
CA ALA A 52 -27.61 -9.30 -3.01
C ALA A 52 -27.35 -8.29 -1.87
N GLU A 53 -28.24 -8.20 -0.89
CA GLU A 53 -28.07 -7.36 0.29
C GLU A 53 -27.01 -7.96 1.24
N LEU A 54 -27.03 -9.28 1.41
CA LEU A 54 -26.03 -9.99 2.19
C LEU A 54 -24.63 -9.81 1.57
N VAL A 55 -24.49 -9.97 0.26
CA VAL A 55 -23.23 -9.73 -0.46
C VAL A 55 -22.78 -8.28 -0.30
N ARG A 56 -23.69 -7.30 -0.40
CA ARG A 56 -23.39 -5.87 -0.18
C ARG A 56 -22.97 -5.59 1.26
N SER A 57 -23.65 -6.15 2.25
CA SER A 57 -23.30 -5.97 3.66
C SER A 57 -21.96 -6.60 4.00
N LEU A 58 -21.67 -7.81 3.50
CA LEU A 58 -20.37 -8.47 3.66
C LEU A 58 -19.25 -7.71 2.95
N ALA A 59 -19.50 -7.16 1.76
CA ALA A 59 -18.54 -6.33 1.04
C ALA A 59 -18.25 -5.02 1.78
N ARG A 60 -19.30 -4.40 2.38
CA ARG A 60 -19.14 -3.20 3.22
C ARG A 60 -18.35 -3.52 4.49
N GLN A 61 -18.70 -4.57 5.20
CA GLN A 61 -18.00 -5.02 6.40
C GLN A 61 -16.51 -5.33 6.10
N ARG A 62 -16.22 -6.01 4.98
CA ARG A 62 -14.83 -6.24 4.55
C ARG A 62 -14.08 -4.94 4.28
N ARG A 63 -14.72 -3.92 3.70
CA ARG A 63 -14.10 -2.60 3.49
C ARG A 63 -13.82 -1.88 4.80
N GLU A 64 -14.66 -2.08 5.81
CA GLU A 64 -14.48 -1.54 7.16
C GLU A 64 -13.34 -2.27 7.91
N GLU A 65 -13.02 -3.51 7.50
CA GLU A 65 -11.98 -4.35 8.13
C GLU A 65 -10.59 -4.23 7.48
N VAL A 66 -10.47 -3.55 6.32
CA VAL A 66 -9.19 -3.45 5.58
C VAL A 66 -8.91 -2.04 5.07
N ILE A 67 -7.64 -1.76 4.81
CA ILE A 67 -7.19 -0.60 4.02
C ILE A 67 -6.69 -1.13 2.68
N PRO A 68 -7.28 -0.72 1.53
CA PRO A 68 -6.84 -1.18 0.22
C PRO A 68 -5.46 -0.63 -0.13
N THR A 69 -4.73 -1.34 -1.00
CA THR A 69 -3.44 -0.90 -1.53
C THR A 69 -3.57 -0.13 -2.84
N THR A 70 -4.80 0.05 -3.36
CA THR A 70 -5.15 0.50 -4.71
C THR A 70 -4.72 -0.45 -5.85
N PHE A 71 -3.96 -1.48 -5.56
CA PHE A 71 -3.63 -2.54 -6.51
C PHE A 71 -4.54 -3.75 -6.27
N ALA A 72 -5.63 -3.86 -7.05
CA ALA A 72 -6.62 -4.93 -6.87
C ALA A 72 -6.00 -6.33 -6.77
N ALA A 73 -4.98 -6.62 -7.60
CA ALA A 73 -4.30 -7.91 -7.55
C ALA A 73 -3.51 -8.15 -6.25
N VAL A 74 -2.98 -7.09 -5.61
CA VAL A 74 -2.32 -7.19 -4.29
C VAL A 74 -3.38 -7.33 -3.20
N ASP A 75 -4.49 -6.60 -3.33
CA ASP A 75 -5.60 -6.69 -2.39
C ASP A 75 -6.20 -8.10 -2.40
N GLU A 76 -6.33 -8.75 -3.55
CA GLU A 76 -6.76 -10.15 -3.66
C GLU A 76 -5.79 -11.09 -2.93
N LEU A 77 -4.46 -10.92 -3.07
CA LEU A 77 -3.47 -11.70 -2.31
C LEU A 77 -3.64 -11.56 -0.80
N LEU A 78 -4.07 -10.39 -0.34
CA LEU A 78 -4.27 -10.05 1.07
C LEU A 78 -5.70 -10.34 1.57
N GLY A 79 -6.60 -10.80 0.70
CA GLY A 79 -8.00 -11.06 1.05
C GLY A 79 -8.86 -9.81 1.14
N GLY A 80 -8.45 -8.73 0.46
CA GLY A 80 -9.18 -7.47 0.34
C GLY A 80 -8.34 -6.22 0.63
N GLY A 81 -7.14 -6.36 1.18
CA GLY A 81 -6.24 -5.28 1.55
C GLY A 81 -5.52 -5.52 2.86
N LEU A 82 -4.92 -4.50 3.41
CA LEU A 82 -4.24 -4.54 4.72
C LEU A 82 -5.27 -4.67 5.84
N ALA A 83 -5.19 -5.72 6.64
CA ALA A 83 -6.11 -5.95 7.77
C ALA A 83 -5.97 -4.85 8.83
N ARG A 84 -7.10 -4.24 9.25
CA ARG A 84 -7.10 -3.21 10.29
C ARG A 84 -6.67 -3.79 11.63
N GLY A 85 -5.96 -2.99 12.40
CA GLY A 85 -5.42 -3.41 13.70
C GLY A 85 -4.31 -4.45 13.58
N LYS A 86 -3.74 -4.67 12.39
CA LYS A 86 -2.69 -5.66 12.15
C LYS A 86 -1.46 -5.05 11.50
N MET A 87 -0.36 -5.77 11.62
CA MET A 87 0.90 -5.42 10.98
C MET A 87 1.09 -6.26 9.71
N THR A 88 1.32 -5.59 8.59
CA THR A 88 1.71 -6.21 7.31
C THR A 88 3.10 -5.74 6.93
N GLU A 89 3.91 -6.64 6.38
CA GLU A 89 5.25 -6.32 5.89
C GLU A 89 5.32 -6.42 4.36
N ILE A 90 5.97 -5.45 3.73
CA ILE A 90 6.40 -5.51 2.34
C ILE A 90 7.92 -5.51 2.33
N ALA A 91 8.50 -6.65 1.97
CA ALA A 91 9.95 -6.82 1.86
C ALA A 91 10.41 -6.84 0.40
N GLY A 92 11.69 -6.58 0.17
CA GLY A 92 12.33 -6.73 -1.12
C GLY A 92 12.91 -5.45 -1.72
N ARG A 93 13.60 -5.64 -2.85
CA ARG A 93 14.18 -4.56 -3.64
C ARG A 93 13.32 -4.34 -4.87
N GLY A 94 12.90 -3.14 -5.11
CA GLY A 94 12.07 -2.80 -6.27
C GLY A 94 10.99 -1.81 -5.88
N ALA A 95 9.94 -1.71 -6.68
CA ALA A 95 8.90 -0.69 -6.53
C ALA A 95 7.98 -0.84 -5.28
N ARG A 96 8.52 -1.35 -4.13
CA ARG A 96 7.77 -1.41 -2.88
C ARG A 96 7.29 -0.03 -2.43
N TRP A 97 8.07 1.02 -2.74
CA TRP A 97 7.70 2.40 -2.44
C TRP A 97 6.40 2.81 -3.15
N SER A 98 6.19 2.35 -4.39
CA SER A 98 4.92 2.60 -5.09
C SER A 98 3.73 1.97 -4.36
N LEU A 99 3.89 0.78 -3.75
CA LEU A 99 2.85 0.18 -2.91
C LEU A 99 2.61 0.99 -1.63
N VAL A 100 3.67 1.53 -1.02
CA VAL A 100 3.57 2.42 0.15
C VAL A 100 2.76 3.66 -0.20
N ILE A 101 3.16 4.40 -1.24
CA ILE A 101 2.48 5.63 -1.65
C ILE A 101 1.01 5.36 -2.03
N ALA A 102 0.75 4.29 -2.78
CA ALA A 102 -0.59 3.90 -3.17
C ALA A 102 -1.49 3.57 -1.96
N THR A 103 -0.93 2.90 -0.94
CA THR A 103 -1.65 2.60 0.30
C THR A 103 -1.96 3.87 1.09
N ILE A 104 -1.01 4.82 1.18
CA ILE A 104 -1.23 6.12 1.83
C ILE A 104 -2.30 6.92 1.06
N ALA A 105 -2.25 6.92 -0.28
CA ALA A 105 -3.25 7.57 -1.12
C ALA A 105 -4.65 6.98 -0.87
N ALA A 106 -4.76 5.65 -0.79
CA ALA A 106 -6.02 4.98 -0.48
C ALA A 106 -6.57 5.39 0.89
N ALA A 107 -5.76 5.35 1.95
CA ALA A 107 -6.18 5.73 3.29
C ALA A 107 -6.62 7.19 3.36
N THR A 108 -5.82 8.10 2.79
CA THR A 108 -6.13 9.53 2.82
C THR A 108 -7.35 9.89 1.96
N SER A 109 -7.61 9.18 0.86
CA SER A 109 -8.83 9.33 0.04
C SER A 109 -10.09 8.89 0.77
N MET A 110 -9.98 7.94 1.71
CA MET A 110 -11.08 7.55 2.61
C MET A 110 -11.29 8.55 3.77
N GLY A 111 -10.50 9.62 3.81
CA GLY A 111 -10.57 10.63 4.86
C GLY A 111 -9.77 10.30 6.12
N GLU A 112 -8.97 9.23 6.10
CA GLU A 112 -8.20 8.77 7.24
C GLU A 112 -6.87 9.50 7.37
N ALA A 113 -6.36 9.62 8.59
CA ALA A 113 -5.02 10.13 8.85
C ALA A 113 -3.98 9.01 8.71
N ALA A 114 -2.88 9.31 8.03
CA ALA A 114 -1.75 8.42 7.87
C ALA A 114 -0.49 9.00 8.52
N GLY A 115 0.25 8.18 9.25
CA GLY A 115 1.59 8.49 9.73
C GLY A 115 2.64 7.81 8.84
N LEU A 116 3.57 8.57 8.29
CA LEU A 116 4.70 8.03 7.54
C LEU A 116 5.99 8.24 8.34
N VAL A 117 6.57 7.16 8.80
CA VAL A 117 7.89 7.12 9.43
C VAL A 117 8.91 6.72 8.37
N ASP A 118 9.60 7.69 7.81
CA ASP A 118 10.46 7.57 6.63
C ASP A 118 11.94 7.66 7.04
N LEU A 119 12.53 6.51 7.36
CA LEU A 119 13.95 6.42 7.69
C LEU A 119 14.84 6.62 6.45
N GLY A 120 14.32 6.29 5.28
CA GLY A 120 15.03 6.43 4.00
C GLY A 120 15.05 7.87 3.48
N ASP A 121 14.18 8.73 4.02
CA ASP A 121 13.95 10.08 3.50
C ASP A 121 13.60 10.06 2.00
N ALA A 122 12.68 9.17 1.64
CA ALA A 122 12.37 8.84 0.26
C ALA A 122 11.10 9.53 -0.25
N LEU A 123 10.32 10.18 0.63
CA LEU A 123 9.10 10.89 0.24
C LEU A 123 9.46 12.12 -0.60
N ASP A 124 8.93 12.15 -1.80
CA ASP A 124 8.77 13.36 -2.59
C ASP A 124 7.31 13.83 -2.44
N PRO A 125 7.05 14.95 -1.75
CA PRO A 125 5.69 15.41 -1.52
C PRO A 125 4.93 15.74 -2.81
N GLN A 126 5.60 16.29 -3.81
CA GLN A 126 4.96 16.63 -5.08
C GLN A 126 4.51 15.35 -5.81
N LEU A 127 5.40 14.37 -5.93
CA LEU A 127 5.07 13.09 -6.56
C LEU A 127 4.01 12.31 -5.77
N ALA A 128 4.00 12.43 -4.44
CA ALA A 128 2.98 11.81 -3.60
C ALA A 128 1.59 12.43 -3.82
N GLU A 129 1.52 13.76 -3.91
CA GLU A 129 0.27 14.47 -4.23
C GLU A 129 -0.24 14.11 -5.63
N GLU A 130 0.66 14.05 -6.61
CA GLU A 130 0.34 13.59 -7.98
C GLU A 130 -0.15 12.14 -8.01
N ALA A 131 0.33 11.28 -7.09
CA ALA A 131 -0.13 9.92 -6.92
C ALA A 131 -1.45 9.81 -6.13
N GLY A 132 -2.06 10.93 -5.73
CA GLY A 132 -3.36 10.99 -5.06
C GLY A 132 -3.30 11.00 -3.53
N VAL A 133 -2.14 11.24 -2.93
CA VAL A 133 -2.03 11.39 -1.47
C VAL A 133 -2.57 12.77 -1.04
N ASP A 134 -3.53 12.81 -0.12
CA ASP A 134 -3.89 14.07 0.56
C ASP A 134 -2.85 14.37 1.66
N LEU A 135 -1.84 15.19 1.32
CA LEU A 135 -0.75 15.54 2.22
C LEU A 135 -1.20 16.22 3.52
N ARG A 136 -2.38 16.84 3.55
CA ARG A 136 -2.96 17.47 4.77
C ARG A 136 -3.34 16.42 5.82
N ARG A 137 -3.42 15.14 5.44
CA ARG A 137 -3.76 14.01 6.29
C ARG A 137 -2.55 13.13 6.59
N VAL A 138 -1.35 13.52 6.16
CA VAL A 138 -0.11 12.77 6.37
C VAL A 138 0.77 13.48 7.39
N LEU A 139 1.10 12.78 8.47
CA LEU A 139 2.19 13.19 9.37
C LEU A 139 3.47 12.50 8.92
N TRP A 140 4.42 13.28 8.40
CA TRP A 140 5.72 12.79 7.96
C TRP A 140 6.76 12.93 9.07
N VAL A 141 7.29 11.80 9.53
CA VAL A 141 8.33 11.70 10.56
C VAL A 141 9.62 11.19 9.91
N ARG A 142 10.73 11.90 10.12
CA ARG A 142 12.04 11.65 9.51
C ARG A 142 13.05 11.25 10.60
N PRO A 143 13.06 9.99 11.07
CA PRO A 143 13.97 9.52 12.11
C PRO A 143 15.40 9.40 11.56
N LYS A 144 16.39 9.46 12.46
CA LYS A 144 17.81 9.31 12.08
C LYS A 144 18.27 7.86 12.19
N THR A 145 17.65 7.08 13.04
CA THR A 145 18.01 5.68 13.32
C THR A 145 16.81 4.76 13.28
N PHE A 146 17.05 3.49 13.02
CA PHE A 146 15.99 2.48 12.99
C PHE A 146 15.27 2.33 14.35
N LYS A 147 16.01 2.50 15.45
CA LYS A 147 15.40 2.51 16.79
C LYS A 147 14.40 3.66 16.96
N GLU A 148 14.78 4.86 16.53
CA GLU A 148 13.88 6.02 16.56
C GLU A 148 12.65 5.79 15.65
N ALA A 149 12.87 5.20 14.47
CA ALA A 149 11.78 4.87 13.55
C ALA A 149 10.74 3.92 14.20
N VAL A 150 11.21 2.86 14.85
CA VAL A 150 10.32 1.92 15.55
C VAL A 150 9.60 2.60 16.71
N THR A 151 10.29 3.45 17.48
CA THR A 151 9.67 4.21 18.57
C THR A 151 8.61 5.18 18.05
N ALA A 152 8.90 5.89 16.96
CA ALA A 152 7.94 6.81 16.33
C ALA A 152 6.70 6.06 15.82
N ALA A 153 6.89 4.89 15.17
CA ALA A 153 5.77 4.07 14.71
C ALA A 153 4.90 3.57 15.86
N GLU A 154 5.50 3.19 17.01
CA GLU A 154 4.78 2.78 18.22
C GLU A 154 3.95 3.94 18.80
N MET A 155 4.53 5.15 18.86
CA MET A 155 3.83 6.35 19.33
C MET A 155 2.65 6.72 18.40
N LEU A 156 2.86 6.73 17.11
CA LEU A 156 1.80 7.04 16.14
C LEU A 156 0.67 6.00 16.19
N GLY A 157 1.01 4.72 16.30
CA GLY A 157 0.04 3.64 16.42
C GLY A 157 -0.85 3.76 17.66
N ALA A 158 -0.35 4.38 18.75
CA ALA A 158 -1.09 4.62 19.98
C ALA A 158 -1.93 5.92 19.97
N THR A 159 -1.75 6.80 18.98
CA THR A 159 -2.36 8.15 18.96
C THR A 159 -3.54 8.29 18.00
N GLY A 160 -4.11 7.19 17.51
CA GLY A 160 -5.34 7.20 16.70
C GLY A 160 -5.15 7.34 15.19
N PHE A 161 -3.92 7.23 14.69
CA PHE A 161 -3.69 7.07 13.24
C PHE A 161 -4.25 5.74 12.76
N GLN A 162 -5.06 5.77 11.69
CA GLN A 162 -5.66 4.57 11.12
C GLN A 162 -4.63 3.75 10.33
N LEU A 163 -3.70 4.44 9.66
CA LEU A 163 -2.56 3.85 8.96
C LEU A 163 -1.26 4.45 9.50
N VAL A 164 -0.33 3.60 9.86
CA VAL A 164 1.07 3.98 10.09
C VAL A 164 1.94 3.20 9.12
N VAL A 165 2.80 3.89 8.39
CA VAL A 165 3.81 3.28 7.53
C VAL A 165 5.18 3.50 8.17
N LEU A 166 5.96 2.42 8.31
CA LEU A 166 7.35 2.47 8.69
C LEU A 166 8.19 2.02 7.51
N ASP A 167 8.82 2.97 6.82
CA ASP A 167 9.78 2.63 5.75
C ASP A 167 11.21 2.63 6.32
N ALA A 168 11.86 1.47 6.18
CA ALA A 168 13.24 1.27 6.63
C ALA A 168 14.29 1.77 5.63
N GLY A 169 13.87 2.28 4.48
CA GLY A 169 14.72 2.80 3.43
C GLY A 169 15.44 1.72 2.62
N LEU A 170 16.59 2.10 2.08
CA LEU A 170 17.48 1.22 1.31
C LEU A 170 18.56 0.60 2.23
N PRO A 171 19.09 -0.58 1.89
CA PRO A 171 20.19 -1.18 2.64
C PRO A 171 21.51 -0.38 2.46
N PRO A 172 22.37 -0.34 3.48
CA PRO A 172 22.17 -0.87 4.82
C PRO A 172 21.19 -0.02 5.64
N ILE A 173 20.29 -0.67 6.39
CA ILE A 173 19.36 0.06 7.28
C ILE A 173 20.18 0.78 8.35
N ARG A 174 19.92 2.07 8.54
CA ARG A 174 20.66 2.92 9.46
C ARG A 174 20.40 2.54 10.92
N GLY A 175 21.47 2.29 11.68
CA GLY A 175 21.40 1.96 13.09
C GLY A 175 21.43 0.45 13.39
N ARG A 176 21.30 0.12 14.67
CA ARG A 176 21.31 -1.27 15.13
C ARG A 176 19.95 -1.92 14.89
N ARG A 177 19.99 -3.23 14.61
CA ARG A 177 18.76 -4.05 14.56
C ARG A 177 18.01 -3.93 15.89
N VAL A 178 16.69 -3.74 15.85
CA VAL A 178 15.85 -3.76 17.04
C VAL A 178 15.58 -5.21 17.48
N PRO A 179 15.40 -5.44 18.77
CA PRO A 179 15.02 -6.76 19.29
C PRO A 179 13.66 -7.21 18.73
N ASP A 180 13.46 -8.51 18.58
CA ASP A 180 12.19 -9.08 18.09
C ASP A 180 11.00 -8.70 19.01
N ALA A 181 11.25 -8.48 20.30
CA ALA A 181 10.25 -7.96 21.25
C ALA A 181 9.65 -6.59 20.82
N ALA A 182 10.38 -5.78 20.06
CA ALA A 182 9.87 -4.51 19.57
C ALA A 182 8.75 -4.72 18.53
N TRP A 183 8.88 -5.72 17.66
CA TRP A 183 7.83 -6.08 16.71
C TRP A 183 6.58 -6.61 17.41
N VAL A 184 6.77 -7.39 18.48
CA VAL A 184 5.64 -7.88 19.29
C VAL A 184 4.89 -6.73 19.96
N ARG A 185 5.61 -5.71 20.48
CA ARG A 185 4.97 -4.52 21.06
C ARG A 185 4.19 -3.75 19.99
N LEU A 186 4.81 -3.49 18.82
CA LEU A 186 4.14 -2.83 17.70
C LEU A 186 2.85 -3.56 17.29
N ALA A 187 2.90 -4.89 17.15
CA ALA A 187 1.72 -5.67 16.80
C ALA A 187 0.62 -5.54 17.86
N ARG A 188 0.97 -5.57 19.16
CA ARG A 188 0.01 -5.35 20.26
C ARG A 188 -0.57 -3.93 20.23
N THR A 189 0.25 -2.92 19.97
CA THR A 189 -0.21 -1.53 19.81
C THR A 189 -1.21 -1.43 18.67
N CYS A 190 -0.95 -2.06 17.53
CA CYS A 190 -1.88 -2.11 16.39
C CYS A 190 -3.23 -2.73 16.81
N GLU A 191 -3.21 -3.87 17.49
CA GLU A 191 -4.42 -4.57 17.96
C GLU A 191 -5.19 -3.76 18.99
N ALA A 192 -4.49 -3.15 19.95
CA ALA A 192 -5.13 -2.41 21.04
C ALA A 192 -5.80 -1.11 20.57
N HIS A 193 -5.23 -0.45 19.56
CA HIS A 193 -5.70 0.87 19.09
C HIS A 193 -6.36 0.83 17.71
N GLY A 194 -6.49 -0.34 17.08
CA GLY A 194 -7.09 -0.48 15.75
C GLY A 194 -6.23 0.11 14.61
N CYS A 195 -4.97 0.45 14.87
CA CYS A 195 -4.06 1.01 13.89
C CYS A 195 -3.54 -0.06 12.93
N THR A 196 -3.52 0.22 11.64
CA THR A 196 -2.90 -0.65 10.63
C THR A 196 -1.45 -0.22 10.44
N LEU A 197 -0.50 -1.13 10.64
CA LEU A 197 0.92 -0.86 10.45
C LEU A 197 1.43 -1.55 9.18
N LEU A 198 1.94 -0.77 8.24
CA LEU A 198 2.65 -1.25 7.07
C LEU A 198 4.16 -1.05 7.26
N VAL A 199 4.91 -2.14 7.34
CA VAL A 199 6.38 -2.11 7.40
C VAL A 199 6.93 -2.32 5.99
N SER A 200 7.70 -1.37 5.49
CA SER A 200 8.36 -1.42 4.19
C SER A 200 9.88 -1.54 4.39
N ALA A 201 10.48 -2.62 3.90
CA ALA A 201 11.88 -2.90 4.15
C ALA A 201 12.58 -3.59 2.95
N PRO A 202 13.90 -3.44 2.79
CA PRO A 202 14.64 -4.10 1.71
C PRO A 202 14.74 -5.62 1.86
N TYR A 203 14.48 -6.15 3.04
CA TYR A 203 14.45 -7.57 3.41
C TYR A 203 13.53 -7.78 4.60
N ALA A 204 13.12 -9.03 4.86
CA ALA A 204 12.22 -9.37 5.95
C ALA A 204 12.79 -8.97 7.32
N LEU A 205 11.99 -8.28 8.13
CA LEU A 205 12.36 -7.75 9.45
C LEU A 205 11.48 -8.28 10.58
N THR A 206 10.16 -8.44 10.31
CA THR A 206 9.16 -8.68 11.36
C THR A 206 9.02 -10.15 11.77
N GLY A 207 9.67 -11.06 11.04
CA GLY A 207 9.64 -12.50 11.32
C GLY A 207 8.21 -13.05 11.33
N THR A 208 7.85 -13.72 12.43
CA THR A 208 6.53 -14.34 12.60
C THR A 208 5.46 -13.37 13.09
N THR A 209 5.83 -12.13 13.46
CA THR A 209 4.93 -11.20 14.17
C THR A 209 3.89 -10.57 13.24
N SER A 210 4.22 -10.27 11.99
CA SER A 210 3.26 -9.69 11.04
C SER A 210 2.13 -10.66 10.68
N GLU A 211 0.94 -10.13 10.39
CA GLU A 211 -0.22 -10.88 9.88
C GLU A 211 0.08 -11.44 8.50
N ALA A 212 0.64 -10.61 7.62
CA ALA A 212 1.02 -10.96 6.27
C ALA A 212 2.40 -10.40 5.91
N MET A 213 3.08 -11.07 4.98
CA MET A 213 4.31 -10.60 4.37
C MET A 213 4.23 -10.76 2.85
N LEU A 214 4.42 -9.65 2.17
CA LEU A 214 4.57 -9.58 0.73
C LEU A 214 6.05 -9.44 0.38
N TYR A 215 6.49 -10.10 -0.68
CA TYR A 215 7.84 -9.97 -1.20
C TYR A 215 7.83 -9.41 -2.62
N ALA A 216 8.34 -8.19 -2.77
CA ALA A 216 8.46 -7.51 -4.05
C ALA A 216 9.82 -7.84 -4.68
N HIS A 217 9.81 -8.46 -5.87
CA HIS A 217 11.03 -8.92 -6.54
C HIS A 217 10.98 -8.75 -8.05
N ALA A 218 12.12 -9.02 -8.69
CA ALA A 218 12.30 -9.01 -10.14
C ALA A 218 11.80 -7.74 -10.86
N PRO A 219 12.14 -6.52 -10.37
CA PRO A 219 11.76 -5.31 -11.07
C PRO A 219 12.44 -5.27 -12.45
N ARG A 220 11.65 -4.99 -13.49
CA ARG A 220 12.13 -4.82 -14.86
C ARG A 220 11.65 -3.48 -15.41
N ALA A 221 12.60 -2.61 -15.76
CA ALA A 221 12.28 -1.36 -16.43
C ALA A 221 11.75 -1.63 -17.85
N ARG A 222 10.65 -1.01 -18.19
CA ARG A 222 10.08 -1.01 -19.55
C ARG A 222 10.46 0.30 -20.23
N TRP A 223 11.08 0.17 -21.39
CA TRP A 223 11.56 1.33 -22.16
C TRP A 223 10.77 1.47 -23.44
N LEU A 224 10.44 2.68 -23.81
CA LEU A 224 9.93 3.07 -25.14
C LEU A 224 11.08 3.63 -25.96
N GLY A 225 11.01 3.40 -27.27
CA GLY A 225 12.02 3.80 -28.22
C GLY A 225 13.01 2.69 -28.55
N GLY A 226 13.59 2.74 -29.72
CA GLY A 226 14.55 1.78 -30.26
C GLY A 226 15.50 2.43 -31.25
N GLY A 227 16.52 1.66 -31.70
CA GLY A 227 17.52 2.15 -32.65
C GLY A 227 18.42 3.23 -32.04
N LYS A 228 18.62 4.34 -32.76
CA LYS A 228 19.47 5.49 -32.35
C LYS A 228 18.71 6.54 -31.50
N SER A 229 17.41 6.39 -31.34
CA SER A 229 16.59 7.34 -30.58
C SER A 229 16.79 7.18 -29.08
N PRO A 230 16.71 8.26 -28.28
CA PRO A 230 16.73 8.17 -26.83
C PRO A 230 15.61 7.24 -26.31
N ARG A 231 15.95 6.38 -25.37
CA ARG A 231 14.97 5.52 -24.71
C ARG A 231 14.31 6.26 -23.56
N VAL A 232 13.01 6.10 -23.45
CA VAL A 232 12.20 6.71 -22.40
C VAL A 232 11.65 5.61 -21.49
N LEU A 233 11.77 5.81 -20.19
CA LEU A 233 11.18 4.88 -19.23
C LEU A 233 9.66 4.93 -19.34
N ALA A 234 9.04 3.81 -19.72
CA ALA A 234 7.58 3.68 -19.86
C ALA A 234 6.92 3.11 -18.62
N GLY A 235 7.72 2.49 -17.74
CA GLY A 235 7.20 1.87 -16.54
C GLY A 235 8.13 0.84 -15.94
N VAL A 236 7.65 0.19 -14.89
CA VAL A 236 8.34 -0.91 -14.21
C VAL A 236 7.39 -2.08 -14.05
N GLU A 237 7.80 -3.25 -14.48
CA GLU A 237 7.14 -4.51 -14.10
C GLU A 237 7.79 -5.06 -12.85
N MET A 238 7.00 -5.59 -11.94
CA MET A 238 7.51 -6.34 -10.79
C MET A 238 6.58 -7.48 -10.42
N THR A 239 7.09 -8.45 -9.69
CA THR A 239 6.29 -9.53 -9.11
C THR A 239 6.16 -9.30 -7.61
N VAL A 240 4.94 -9.39 -7.10
CA VAL A 240 4.65 -9.40 -5.66
C VAL A 240 4.17 -10.79 -5.29
N ARG A 241 4.83 -11.42 -4.35
CA ARG A 241 4.51 -12.75 -3.84
C ARG A 241 4.06 -12.66 -2.39
N LEU A 242 3.03 -13.40 -2.03
CA LEU A 242 2.60 -13.59 -0.65
C LEU A 242 3.48 -14.67 0.00
N ASP A 243 4.43 -14.25 0.84
CA ASP A 243 5.36 -15.17 1.50
C ASP A 243 4.81 -15.69 2.82
N LYS A 244 3.95 -14.91 3.46
CA LYS A 244 3.28 -15.29 4.70
C LYS A 244 1.91 -14.64 4.80
N HIS A 245 0.94 -15.38 5.34
CA HIS A 245 -0.36 -14.87 5.78
C HIS A 245 -0.95 -15.83 6.81
N ARG A 246 -1.57 -15.32 7.87
CA ARG A 246 -2.12 -16.18 8.93
C ARG A 246 -3.35 -16.98 8.51
N ARG A 247 -4.13 -16.49 7.52
CA ARG A 247 -5.40 -17.06 7.09
C ARG A 247 -5.39 -17.55 5.64
N ILE A 248 -4.49 -17.05 4.80
CA ILE A 248 -4.42 -17.35 3.37
C ILE A 248 -3.17 -18.18 3.11
N ARG A 249 -3.30 -19.18 2.22
CA ARG A 249 -2.16 -20.02 1.85
C ARG A 249 -1.09 -19.19 1.13
N PRO A 250 0.16 -19.17 1.60
CA PRO A 250 1.25 -18.45 0.96
C PRO A 250 1.69 -19.10 -0.36
N GLY A 251 2.54 -18.38 -1.10
CA GLY A 251 3.13 -18.83 -2.36
C GLY A 251 2.45 -18.28 -3.60
N GLN A 252 1.28 -17.64 -3.47
CA GLN A 252 0.63 -16.96 -4.59
C GLN A 252 1.41 -15.70 -4.97
N SER A 253 1.42 -15.35 -6.26
CA SER A 253 2.12 -14.17 -6.76
C SER A 253 1.35 -13.49 -7.87
N VAL A 254 1.50 -12.15 -7.95
CA VAL A 254 0.92 -11.32 -8.99
C VAL A 254 1.98 -10.45 -9.66
N LYS A 255 1.77 -10.14 -10.92
CA LYS A 255 2.60 -9.20 -11.67
C LYS A 255 1.95 -7.82 -11.62
N LEU A 256 2.71 -6.83 -11.26
CA LEU A 256 2.30 -5.42 -11.29
C LEU A 256 3.02 -4.71 -12.42
N ASN A 257 2.27 -3.91 -13.15
CA ASN A 257 2.77 -3.04 -14.21
C ASN A 257 2.56 -1.59 -13.77
N LEU A 258 3.62 -0.97 -13.28
CA LEU A 258 3.64 0.45 -12.95
C LEU A 258 3.97 1.22 -14.22
N ARG A 259 3.12 2.17 -14.61
CA ARG A 259 3.34 3.00 -15.79
C ARG A 259 3.89 4.35 -15.37
N VAL A 260 4.82 4.87 -16.16
CA VAL A 260 5.21 6.28 -16.10
C VAL A 260 4.33 6.99 -17.09
N VAL A 261 3.53 7.95 -16.62
CA VAL A 261 2.68 8.77 -17.48
C VAL A 261 3.51 9.99 -17.92
N PRO A 262 3.54 10.29 -19.21
CA PRO A 262 4.32 11.40 -19.76
C PRO A 262 3.77 12.76 -19.37
#